data_58ab60ffbaddda43446027909bb61cc8
#
_entry.id   58ab60ffbaddda43446027909bb61cc8
#
_cell.length_a   1.000
_cell.length_b   1.000
_cell.length_c   1.000
_cell.angle_alpha   90.00
_cell.angle_beta   90.00
_cell.angle_gamma   90.00
#
_symmetry.space_group_name_H-M   'P 1'
#
loop_
_entity.id
_entity.type
_entity.pdbx_description
1 polymer ?
#
loop_
_entity_poly.entity_id
_entity_poly.type
_entity_poly.pdbx_seq_one_letter_code
_entity_poly.pdbx_strand_id
1 'polypeptide(L)'
;MNWRIVLMGGGVYFVAGFVLSLIVAPFIHSPETGLLAEVYRATAAFWRPELNANPPDTALMFRVLIPSGIMAALLGAGIYGLVRSSLTGASWKRGLKFGGITTVFFIVNALGFRRVLNLPDEFWIWSIVGSAIVNLGSGAVLGWISQKVSPVGSE
;
A
#
# COMPACT_ATOMS: atom_id res chain seq x y z
N MET A 1 -15.99 -7.97 -15.71
CA MET A 1 -14.79 -7.31 -15.19
C MET A 1 -14.23 -6.37 -16.26
N ASN A 2 -14.03 -5.10 -15.94
CA ASN A 2 -13.56 -4.09 -16.91
C ASN A 2 -12.03 -4.12 -16.98
N TRP A 3 -11.47 -4.72 -18.03
CA TRP A 3 -10.02 -4.88 -18.20
C TRP A 3 -9.26 -3.56 -18.34
N ARG A 4 -9.91 -2.50 -18.83
CA ARG A 4 -9.29 -1.16 -18.88
C ARG A 4 -8.99 -0.64 -17.47
N ILE A 5 -9.89 -0.86 -16.53
CA ILE A 5 -9.65 -0.49 -15.13
C ILE A 5 -8.54 -1.36 -14.52
N VAL A 6 -8.56 -2.67 -14.79
CA VAL A 6 -7.53 -3.58 -14.25
C VAL A 6 -6.15 -3.15 -14.75
N LEU A 7 -5.96 -2.99 -16.03
CA LEU A 7 -4.64 -2.72 -16.60
C LEU A 7 -4.21 -1.26 -16.41
N MET A 8 -5.02 -0.30 -16.87
CA MET A 8 -4.64 1.13 -16.80
C MET A 8 -4.82 1.67 -15.39
N GLY A 9 -5.96 1.36 -14.75
CA GLY A 9 -6.20 1.76 -13.36
C GLY A 9 -5.21 1.11 -12.41
N GLY A 10 -4.94 -0.20 -12.58
CA GLY A 10 -3.96 -0.94 -11.78
C GLY A 10 -2.53 -0.44 -11.97
N GLY A 11 -2.11 -0.14 -13.19
CA GLY A 11 -0.80 0.44 -13.46
C GLY A 11 -0.62 1.80 -12.77
N VAL A 12 -1.60 2.70 -12.91
CA VAL A 12 -1.56 4.01 -12.24
C VAL A 12 -1.65 3.88 -10.71
N TYR A 13 -2.47 2.94 -10.22
CA TYR A 13 -2.59 2.64 -8.78
C TYR A 13 -1.25 2.16 -8.21
N PHE A 14 -0.55 1.26 -8.94
CA PHE A 14 0.79 0.81 -8.56
C PHE A 14 1.78 1.98 -8.49
N VAL A 15 1.85 2.80 -9.55
CA VAL A 15 2.79 3.94 -9.60
C VAL A 15 2.49 4.93 -8.48
N ALA A 16 1.23 5.28 -8.26
CA ALA A 16 0.84 6.18 -7.17
C ALA A 16 1.21 5.61 -5.80
N GLY A 17 0.90 4.34 -5.54
CA GLY A 17 1.26 3.66 -4.30
C GLY A 17 2.77 3.58 -4.10
N PHE A 18 3.52 3.27 -5.16
CA PHE A 18 4.97 3.20 -5.12
C PHE A 18 5.61 4.56 -4.81
N VAL A 19 5.18 5.63 -5.50
CA VAL A 19 5.67 7.00 -5.26
C VAL A 19 5.35 7.45 -3.83
N LEU A 20 4.12 7.23 -3.36
CA LEU A 20 3.74 7.55 -1.98
C LEU A 20 4.57 6.75 -0.97
N SER A 21 4.84 5.47 -1.25
CA SER A 21 5.71 4.66 -0.40
C SER A 21 7.14 5.18 -0.36
N LEU A 22 7.70 5.63 -1.50
CA LEU A 22 9.04 6.25 -1.54
C LEU A 22 9.11 7.55 -0.73
N ILE A 23 8.00 8.27 -0.59
CA ILE A 23 7.93 9.49 0.23
C ILE A 23 7.77 9.12 1.71
N VAL A 24 6.87 8.21 2.04
CA VAL A 24 6.50 7.88 3.43
C VAL A 24 7.52 6.97 4.11
N ALA A 25 8.07 5.98 3.37
CA ALA A 25 8.96 4.98 3.94
C ALA A 25 10.23 5.55 4.60
N PRO A 26 10.93 6.54 4.04
CA PRO A 26 12.10 7.12 4.71
C PRO A 26 11.80 7.72 6.08
N PHE A 27 10.62 8.33 6.27
CA PHE A 27 10.23 8.90 7.56
C PHE A 27 9.91 7.84 8.61
N ILE A 28 9.37 6.70 8.20
CA ILE A 28 8.92 5.65 9.12
C ILE A 28 10.00 4.55 9.25
N HIS A 29 10.54 4.09 8.13
CA HIS A 29 11.33 2.86 8.04
C HIS A 29 12.83 3.07 7.80
N SER A 30 13.33 4.31 7.75
CA SER A 30 14.78 4.52 7.66
C SER A 30 15.48 3.91 8.88
N PRO A 31 16.47 3.03 8.70
CA PRO A 31 17.15 2.39 9.83
C PRO A 31 18.00 3.38 10.66
N GLU A 32 18.34 4.54 10.11
CA GLU A 32 19.16 5.54 10.79
C GLU A 32 18.31 6.63 11.45
N THR A 33 17.29 7.15 10.76
CA THR A 33 16.57 8.37 11.13
C THR A 33 15.05 8.22 11.18
N GLY A 34 14.52 7.07 10.77
CA GLY A 34 13.08 6.81 10.75
C GLY A 34 12.50 6.62 12.15
N LEU A 35 11.18 6.79 12.25
CA LEU A 35 10.45 6.61 13.52
C LEU A 35 10.60 5.20 14.09
N LEU A 36 10.92 4.21 13.26
CA LEU A 36 11.16 2.82 13.66
C LEU A 36 12.64 2.43 13.76
N ALA A 37 13.58 3.38 13.67
CA ALA A 37 15.01 3.09 13.69
C ALA A 37 15.46 2.31 14.93
N GLU A 38 14.95 2.67 16.12
CA GLU A 38 15.27 1.96 17.36
C GLU A 38 14.65 0.56 17.41
N VAL A 39 13.41 0.42 16.90
CA VAL A 39 12.74 -0.87 16.80
C VAL A 39 13.55 -1.81 15.92
N TYR A 40 14.01 -1.36 14.75
CA TYR A 40 14.83 -2.17 13.85
C TYR A 40 16.16 -2.59 14.48
N ARG A 41 16.82 -1.69 15.21
CA ARG A 41 18.05 -2.03 15.95
C ARG A 41 17.81 -3.07 17.06
N ALA A 42 16.73 -2.90 17.82
CA ALA A 42 16.38 -3.82 18.91
C ALA A 42 15.91 -5.19 18.42
N THR A 43 15.38 -5.26 17.20
CA THR A 43 14.81 -6.49 16.62
C THR A 43 15.60 -7.02 15.42
N ALA A 44 16.88 -6.67 15.29
CA ALA A 44 17.72 -7.02 14.14
C ALA A 44 17.71 -8.52 13.80
N ALA A 45 17.62 -9.40 14.79
CA ALA A 45 17.57 -10.85 14.61
C ALA A 45 16.29 -11.36 13.89
N PHE A 46 15.23 -10.56 13.83
CA PHE A 46 13.97 -10.91 13.14
C PHE A 46 13.97 -10.55 11.65
N TRP A 47 14.92 -9.70 11.23
CA TRP A 47 14.98 -9.21 9.86
C TRP A 47 15.99 -10.02 9.04
N ARG A 48 15.74 -10.10 7.74
CA ARG A 48 16.69 -10.72 6.83
C ARG A 48 18.04 -10.00 6.89
N PRO A 49 19.16 -10.73 6.83
CA PRO A 49 20.51 -10.13 6.89
C PRO A 49 20.74 -9.02 5.87
N GLU A 50 20.12 -9.15 4.68
CA GLU A 50 20.24 -8.18 3.60
C GLU A 50 19.60 -6.83 3.95
N LEU A 51 18.56 -6.82 4.81
CA LEU A 51 17.93 -5.60 5.31
C LEU A 51 18.72 -4.96 6.44
N ASN A 52 19.54 -5.76 7.16
CA ASN A 52 20.43 -5.28 8.21
C ASN A 52 21.83 -4.89 7.68
N ALA A 53 22.10 -5.12 6.40
CA ALA A 53 23.36 -4.71 5.77
C ALA A 53 23.46 -3.18 5.75
N ASN A 54 24.68 -2.66 5.80
CA ASN A 54 24.92 -1.23 5.70
C ASN A 54 25.85 -0.92 4.51
N PRO A 55 25.34 -0.35 3.40
CA PRO A 55 23.93 -0.03 3.14
C PRO A 55 23.05 -1.27 2.93
N PRO A 56 21.71 -1.19 3.17
CA PRO A 56 20.81 -2.28 2.92
C PRO A 56 20.82 -2.71 1.44
N ASP A 57 20.68 -4.03 1.16
CA ASP A 57 20.54 -4.54 -0.20
C ASP A 57 19.16 -4.22 -0.78
N THR A 58 19.04 -3.00 -1.30
CA THR A 58 17.80 -2.52 -1.91
C THR A 58 17.47 -3.26 -3.22
N ALA A 59 18.45 -3.83 -3.92
CA ALA A 59 18.21 -4.56 -5.17
C ALA A 59 17.39 -5.82 -4.91
N LEU A 60 17.63 -6.54 -3.81
CA LEU A 60 16.84 -7.68 -3.40
C LEU A 60 15.40 -7.27 -3.08
N MET A 61 15.21 -6.16 -2.36
CA MET A 61 13.88 -5.63 -2.06
C MET A 61 13.08 -5.36 -3.33
N PHE A 62 13.68 -4.72 -4.34
CA PHE A 62 13.00 -4.42 -5.60
C PHE A 62 12.62 -5.67 -6.39
N ARG A 63 13.44 -6.74 -6.38
CA ARG A 63 13.10 -8.01 -7.04
C ARG A 63 11.84 -8.66 -6.48
N VAL A 64 11.52 -8.44 -5.21
CA VAL A 64 10.33 -9.01 -4.55
C VAL A 64 9.18 -8.00 -4.54
N LEU A 65 9.44 -6.74 -4.17
CA LEU A 65 8.41 -5.73 -3.96
C LEU A 65 7.75 -5.28 -5.27
N ILE A 66 8.49 -5.14 -6.35
CA ILE A 66 7.92 -4.67 -7.61
C ILE A 66 6.91 -5.67 -8.19
N PRO A 67 7.25 -6.96 -8.41
CA PRO A 67 6.29 -7.92 -8.95
C PRO A 67 5.07 -8.12 -8.05
N SER A 68 5.28 -8.26 -6.73
CA SER A 68 4.17 -8.42 -5.79
C SER A 68 3.29 -7.17 -5.71
N GLY A 69 3.88 -5.98 -5.75
CA GLY A 69 3.16 -4.71 -5.78
C GLY A 69 2.32 -4.53 -7.05
N ILE A 70 2.85 -4.91 -8.21
CA ILE A 70 2.10 -4.90 -9.48
C ILE A 70 0.90 -5.85 -9.39
N MET A 71 1.11 -7.09 -8.93
CA MET A 71 0.03 -8.06 -8.78
C MET A 71 -1.05 -7.54 -7.82
N ALA A 72 -0.67 -7.03 -6.66
CA ALA A 72 -1.60 -6.47 -5.68
C ALA A 72 -2.38 -5.29 -6.26
N ALA A 73 -1.72 -4.42 -7.04
CA ALA A 73 -2.36 -3.27 -7.67
C ALA A 73 -3.36 -3.67 -8.77
N LEU A 74 -3.03 -4.66 -9.60
CA LEU A 74 -3.94 -5.19 -10.62
C LEU A 74 -5.18 -5.84 -9.98
N LEU A 75 -4.98 -6.66 -8.96
CA LEU A 75 -6.07 -7.27 -8.19
C LEU A 75 -6.92 -6.21 -7.49
N GLY A 76 -6.29 -5.24 -6.82
CA GLY A 76 -6.98 -4.13 -6.17
C GLY A 76 -7.82 -3.30 -7.14
N ALA A 77 -7.27 -2.97 -8.32
CA ALA A 77 -8.01 -2.26 -9.36
C ALA A 77 -9.16 -3.11 -9.93
N GLY A 78 -8.98 -4.43 -10.04
CA GLY A 78 -10.04 -5.35 -10.42
C GLY A 78 -11.20 -5.35 -9.42
N ILE A 79 -10.89 -5.48 -8.13
CA ILE A 79 -11.88 -5.41 -7.04
C ILE A 79 -12.57 -4.04 -7.03
N TYR A 80 -11.78 -2.95 -7.12
CA TYR A 80 -12.36 -1.61 -7.23
C TYR A 80 -13.34 -1.50 -8.41
N GLY A 81 -12.96 -2.03 -9.58
CA GLY A 81 -13.82 -2.06 -10.77
C GLY A 81 -15.17 -2.73 -10.53
N LEU A 82 -15.21 -3.77 -9.68
CA LEU A 82 -16.45 -4.48 -9.33
C LEU A 82 -17.33 -3.69 -8.34
N VAL A 83 -16.72 -3.00 -7.36
CA VAL A 83 -17.46 -2.35 -6.27
C VAL A 83 -17.69 -0.85 -6.47
N ARG A 84 -17.05 -0.21 -7.44
CA ARG A 84 -17.06 1.25 -7.61
C ARG A 84 -18.44 1.86 -7.83
N SER A 85 -19.37 1.12 -8.46
CA SER A 85 -20.75 1.56 -8.68
C SER A 85 -21.57 1.65 -7.39
N SER A 86 -21.22 0.83 -6.40
CA SER A 86 -21.83 0.84 -5.05
C SER A 86 -21.25 1.92 -4.14
N LEU A 87 -20.11 2.50 -4.50
CA LEU A 87 -19.47 3.57 -3.73
C LEU A 87 -20.01 4.94 -4.18
N THR A 88 -20.60 5.68 -3.26
CA THR A 88 -21.19 7.00 -3.52
C THR A 88 -20.18 8.13 -3.54
N GLY A 89 -20.46 9.19 -4.32
CA GLY A 89 -19.68 10.43 -4.37
C GLY A 89 -18.86 10.59 -5.66
N ALA A 90 -18.10 11.69 -5.72
CA ALA A 90 -17.19 11.96 -6.82
C ALA A 90 -16.16 10.84 -7.00
N SER A 91 -15.60 10.68 -8.19
CA SER A 91 -14.71 9.55 -8.53
C SER A 91 -13.55 9.37 -7.56
N TRP A 92 -12.83 10.44 -7.24
CA TRP A 92 -11.73 10.40 -6.27
C TRP A 92 -12.20 10.03 -4.85
N LYS A 93 -13.43 10.47 -4.44
CA LYS A 93 -14.00 10.10 -3.14
C LYS A 93 -14.35 8.61 -3.10
N ARG A 94 -14.82 8.03 -4.21
CA ARG A 94 -15.04 6.58 -4.32
C ARG A 94 -13.73 5.81 -4.17
N GLY A 95 -12.68 6.29 -4.83
CA GLY A 95 -11.34 5.72 -4.68
C GLY A 95 -10.78 5.87 -3.27
N LEU A 96 -11.00 7.01 -2.62
CA LEU A 96 -10.62 7.22 -1.22
C LEU A 96 -11.33 6.25 -0.27
N LYS A 97 -12.64 6.03 -0.46
CA LYS A 97 -13.40 5.03 0.31
C LYS A 97 -12.84 3.62 0.13
N PHE A 98 -12.47 3.27 -1.12
CA PHE A 98 -11.82 1.99 -1.39
C PHE A 98 -10.45 1.89 -0.69
N GLY A 99 -9.63 2.96 -0.73
CA GLY A 99 -8.39 3.04 0.02
C GLY A 99 -8.60 2.88 1.55
N GLY A 100 -9.70 3.41 2.08
CA GLY A 100 -10.11 3.18 3.47
C GLY A 100 -10.43 1.70 3.75
N ILE A 101 -11.16 1.04 2.86
CA ILE A 101 -11.45 -0.40 2.97
C ILE A 101 -10.15 -1.22 2.97
N THR A 102 -9.23 -0.95 2.04
CA THR A 102 -7.92 -1.65 2.00
C THR A 102 -7.09 -1.39 3.24
N THR A 103 -7.16 -0.18 3.81
CA THR A 103 -6.52 0.15 5.09
C THR A 103 -7.10 -0.68 6.24
N VAL A 104 -8.42 -0.83 6.32
CA VAL A 104 -9.07 -1.68 7.34
C VAL A 104 -8.60 -3.14 7.21
N PHE A 105 -8.53 -3.68 5.99
CA PHE A 105 -7.97 -5.02 5.78
C PHE A 105 -6.51 -5.12 6.27
N PHE A 106 -5.69 -4.11 6.01
CA PHE A 106 -4.32 -4.07 6.53
C PHE A 106 -4.30 -4.05 8.07
N ILE A 107 -5.14 -3.23 8.72
CA ILE A 107 -5.24 -3.15 10.18
C ILE A 107 -5.62 -4.53 10.77
N VAL A 108 -6.62 -5.19 10.22
CA VAL A 108 -7.04 -6.52 10.71
C VAL A 108 -5.91 -7.53 10.61
N ASN A 109 -5.17 -7.54 9.49
CA ASN A 109 -3.98 -8.39 9.33
C ASN A 109 -2.87 -8.03 10.33
N ALA A 110 -2.55 -6.75 10.49
CA ALA A 110 -1.55 -6.27 11.43
C ALA A 110 -1.89 -6.69 12.87
N LEU A 111 -3.14 -6.54 13.29
CA LEU A 111 -3.60 -6.98 14.62
C LEU A 111 -3.52 -8.50 14.80
N GLY A 112 -3.74 -9.27 13.73
CA GLY A 112 -3.53 -10.72 13.72
C GLY A 112 -2.06 -11.07 13.95
N PHE A 113 -1.16 -10.49 13.17
CA PHE A 113 0.28 -10.72 13.27
C PHE A 113 0.89 -10.21 14.59
N ARG A 114 0.39 -9.12 15.16
CA ARG A 114 0.81 -8.60 16.47
C ARG A 114 0.68 -9.64 17.59
N ARG A 115 -0.24 -10.60 17.47
CA ARG A 115 -0.41 -11.69 18.45
C ARG A 115 0.56 -12.82 18.27
N VAL A 116 1.23 -12.90 17.12
CA VAL A 116 2.14 -13.99 16.74
C VAL A 116 3.59 -13.51 16.78
N LEU A 117 3.84 -12.28 16.35
CA LEU A 117 5.18 -11.70 16.26
C LEU A 117 5.41 -10.79 17.48
N ASN A 118 6.49 -11.06 18.20
CA ASN A 118 6.89 -10.26 19.38
C ASN A 118 7.65 -8.98 18.94
N LEU A 119 6.92 -8.10 18.21
CA LEU A 119 7.42 -6.80 17.80
C LEU A 119 6.79 -5.70 18.68
N PRO A 120 7.52 -4.62 18.99
CA PRO A 120 6.99 -3.48 19.76
C PRO A 120 5.75 -2.86 19.12
N ASP A 121 4.90 -2.28 19.97
CA ASP A 121 3.63 -1.67 19.51
C ASP A 121 3.84 -0.53 18.52
N GLU A 122 4.93 0.23 18.66
CA GLU A 122 5.31 1.30 17.74
C GLU A 122 5.45 0.79 16.30
N PHE A 123 5.99 -0.42 16.10
CA PHE A 123 6.09 -1.02 14.77
C PHE A 123 4.72 -1.13 14.10
N TRP A 124 3.73 -1.62 14.81
CA TRP A 124 2.37 -1.80 14.30
C TRP A 124 1.68 -0.47 14.04
N ILE A 125 1.80 0.48 14.97
CA ILE A 125 1.17 1.81 14.86
C ILE A 125 1.70 2.54 13.62
N TRP A 126 3.02 2.65 13.48
CA TRP A 126 3.61 3.39 12.36
C TRP A 126 3.43 2.67 11.02
N SER A 127 3.44 1.34 11.00
CA SER A 127 3.11 0.57 9.79
C SER A 127 1.67 0.79 9.34
N ILE A 128 0.72 0.88 10.28
CA ILE A 128 -0.69 1.20 9.98
C ILE A 128 -0.81 2.63 9.45
N VAL A 129 -0.17 3.60 10.09
CA VAL A 129 -0.19 5.00 9.64
C VAL A 129 0.37 5.14 8.22
N GLY A 130 1.54 4.55 7.96
CA GLY A 130 2.15 4.57 6.63
C GLY A 130 1.27 3.92 5.57
N SER A 131 0.72 2.74 5.88
CA SER A 131 -0.19 2.03 4.97
C SER A 131 -1.48 2.81 4.71
N ALA A 132 -2.03 3.51 5.72
CA ALA A 132 -3.21 4.35 5.55
C ALA A 132 -2.95 5.49 4.58
N ILE A 133 -1.83 6.21 4.72
CA ILE A 133 -1.45 7.30 3.81
C ILE A 133 -1.34 6.79 2.37
N VAL A 134 -0.62 5.68 2.18
CA VAL A 134 -0.41 5.09 0.85
C VAL A 134 -1.73 4.59 0.24
N ASN A 135 -2.55 3.84 1.00
CA ASN A 135 -3.80 3.27 0.51
C ASN A 135 -4.84 4.35 0.18
N LEU A 136 -4.99 5.36 1.05
CA LEU A 136 -5.93 6.46 0.82
C LEU A 136 -5.51 7.29 -0.40
N GLY A 137 -4.25 7.67 -0.48
CA GLY A 137 -3.73 8.47 -1.58
C GLY A 137 -3.79 7.74 -2.93
N SER A 138 -3.27 6.53 -3.00
CA SER A 138 -3.31 5.73 -4.23
C SER A 138 -4.75 5.35 -4.60
N GLY A 139 -5.60 5.05 -3.62
CA GLY A 139 -7.03 4.82 -3.83
C GLY A 139 -7.73 6.02 -4.47
N ALA A 140 -7.47 7.24 -4.01
CA ALA A 140 -8.02 8.45 -4.60
C ALA A 140 -7.61 8.60 -6.08
N VAL A 141 -6.33 8.34 -6.39
CA VAL A 141 -5.81 8.35 -7.77
C VAL A 141 -6.46 7.26 -8.62
N LEU A 142 -6.63 6.03 -8.08
CA LEU A 142 -7.34 4.94 -8.76
C LEU A 142 -8.78 5.35 -9.11
N GLY A 143 -9.49 5.97 -8.16
CA GLY A 143 -10.86 6.45 -8.39
C GLY A 143 -10.93 7.48 -9.51
N TRP A 144 -9.99 8.43 -9.52
CA TRP A 144 -9.93 9.48 -10.53
C TRP A 144 -9.61 8.92 -11.93
N ILE A 145 -8.59 8.07 -12.07
CA ILE A 145 -8.22 7.50 -13.37
C ILE A 145 -9.29 6.54 -13.89
N SER A 146 -9.89 5.74 -13.02
CA SER A 146 -10.94 4.79 -13.42
C SER A 146 -12.16 5.47 -14.03
N GLN A 147 -12.51 6.67 -13.57
CA GLN A 147 -13.58 7.47 -14.17
C GLN A 147 -13.21 7.97 -15.57
N LYS A 148 -11.92 8.25 -15.83
CA LYS A 148 -11.44 8.68 -17.14
C LYS A 148 -11.40 7.55 -18.16
N VAL A 149 -10.97 6.34 -17.74
CA VAL A 149 -10.81 5.20 -18.65
C VAL A 149 -12.11 4.40 -18.86
N SER A 150 -13.04 4.50 -17.92
CA SER A 150 -14.36 3.86 -17.97
C SER A 150 -15.34 4.61 -17.08
N PRO A 151 -16.05 5.63 -17.58
CA PRO A 151 -17.03 6.38 -16.80
C PRO A 151 -18.13 5.48 -16.23
N VAL A 152 -18.54 5.73 -14.97
CA VAL A 152 -19.71 5.06 -14.40
C VAL A 152 -20.96 5.61 -15.06
N GLY A 153 -21.82 4.74 -15.61
CA GLY A 153 -23.03 5.12 -16.35
C GLY A 153 -22.88 5.07 -17.86
N SER A 154 -21.75 4.61 -18.40
CA SER A 154 -21.52 4.40 -19.85
C SER A 154 -21.65 2.92 -20.28
N GLU A 155 -22.21 2.07 -19.42
CA GLU A 155 -22.50 0.65 -19.71
C GLU A 155 -23.99 0.45 -19.91
#